data_dac41499bebe26b571581dbf84ebfb48
#
_entry.id   dac41499bebe26b571581dbf84ebfb48
#
_cell.length_a   1.000
_cell.length_b   1.000
_cell.length_c   1.000
_cell.angle_alpha   90.00
_cell.angle_beta   90.00
_cell.angle_gamma   90.00
#
_symmetry.space_group_name_H-M   'P 1'
#
loop_
_entity.id
_entity.type
_entity.pdbx_description
1 polymer ?
#
loop_
_entity_poly.entity_id
_entity_poly.type
_entity_poly.pdbx_seq_one_letter_code
_entity_poly.pdbx_strand_id
1 'polypeptide(L)'
;MKLKPRHFFYAILVSTIGSQNIAAERGPVTNLLMPRYVSLKATEANARRGPSLSHRIDWIFKKKGMPLEIYGEYDNWRRVRDAEGAGGWIHYSLLSGVRSIVVTSSMANLHRKSNKNSMVLARIEENYIADLGKCVKDWCEIDAGKYDGWIKKTDIWGVAPNEVR
;
A
#
# COMPACT_ATOMS: atom_id res chain seq x y z
N MET A 1 -65.74 23.52 -24.71
CA MET A 1 -64.65 22.63 -25.07
C MET A 1 -63.66 22.64 -23.90
N LYS A 2 -63.66 21.59 -23.07
CA LYS A 2 -62.81 21.50 -21.81
C LYS A 2 -61.57 20.67 -22.12
N LEU A 3 -60.39 21.29 -22.05
CA LEU A 3 -59.11 20.57 -22.14
C LEU A 3 -58.82 19.86 -20.79
N LYS A 4 -58.53 18.55 -20.85
CA LYS A 4 -58.07 17.76 -19.74
C LYS A 4 -56.54 17.91 -19.61
N PRO A 5 -55.97 18.11 -18.37
CA PRO A 5 -54.52 18.12 -18.18
C PRO A 5 -53.94 16.68 -18.25
N ARG A 6 -52.91 16.49 -19.08
CA ARG A 6 -52.11 15.25 -19.14
C ARG A 6 -51.05 15.32 -18.06
N HIS A 7 -51.17 14.46 -17.07
CA HIS A 7 -50.13 14.26 -16.06
C HIS A 7 -49.00 13.44 -16.67
N PHE A 8 -47.82 14.06 -16.82
CA PHE A 8 -46.57 13.36 -17.15
C PHE A 8 -46.00 12.84 -15.84
N PHE A 9 -46.01 11.50 -15.69
CA PHE A 9 -45.24 10.81 -14.64
C PHE A 9 -43.77 10.71 -15.08
N TYR A 10 -42.89 11.50 -14.47
CA TYR A 10 -41.46 11.28 -14.58
C TYR A 10 -41.07 10.11 -13.66
N ALA A 11 -40.73 8.99 -14.23
CA ALA A 11 -40.12 7.88 -13.51
C ALA A 11 -38.65 8.22 -13.22
N ILE A 12 -38.33 8.51 -11.95
CA ILE A 12 -36.95 8.70 -11.49
C ILE A 12 -36.31 7.31 -11.39
N LEU A 13 -35.42 6.99 -12.32
CA LEU A 13 -34.56 5.81 -12.23
C LEU A 13 -33.49 6.09 -11.16
N VAL A 14 -33.69 5.53 -9.97
CA VAL A 14 -32.65 5.51 -8.93
C VAL A 14 -31.66 4.43 -9.29
N SER A 15 -30.50 4.83 -9.83
CA SER A 15 -29.38 3.94 -10.07
C SER A 15 -28.70 3.61 -8.74
N THR A 16 -28.95 2.45 -8.17
CA THR A 16 -28.19 1.94 -7.03
C THR A 16 -26.77 1.59 -7.49
N ILE A 17 -25.81 2.45 -7.19
CA ILE A 17 -24.38 2.14 -7.33
C ILE A 17 -24.05 1.09 -6.26
N GLY A 18 -24.07 -0.17 -6.65
CA GLY A 18 -23.63 -1.26 -5.79
C GLY A 18 -22.15 -1.12 -5.51
N SER A 19 -21.77 -0.90 -4.25
CA SER A 19 -20.38 -1.00 -3.81
C SER A 19 -19.92 -2.42 -4.03
N GLN A 20 -19.10 -2.65 -5.06
CA GLN A 20 -18.45 -3.94 -5.27
C GLN A 20 -17.41 -4.12 -4.17
N ASN A 21 -17.70 -4.98 -3.20
CA ASN A 21 -16.70 -5.53 -2.31
C ASN A 21 -15.73 -6.35 -3.16
N ILE A 22 -14.58 -5.78 -3.51
CA ILE A 22 -13.48 -6.53 -4.13
C ILE A 22 -12.96 -7.45 -3.03
N ALA A 23 -13.38 -8.71 -3.06
CA ALA A 23 -12.84 -9.74 -2.19
C ALA A 23 -11.33 -9.86 -2.47
N ALA A 24 -10.52 -9.92 -1.40
CA ALA A 24 -9.09 -10.11 -1.52
C ALA A 24 -8.83 -11.44 -2.25
N GLU A 25 -8.18 -11.37 -3.41
CA GLU A 25 -7.86 -12.52 -4.24
C GLU A 25 -6.57 -13.19 -3.72
N ARG A 26 -6.47 -14.52 -3.85
CA ARG A 26 -5.24 -15.24 -3.53
C ARG A 26 -4.35 -15.35 -4.75
N GLY A 27 -3.06 -15.13 -4.55
CA GLY A 27 -2.07 -15.25 -5.60
C GLY A 27 -1.99 -16.67 -6.17
N PRO A 28 -1.96 -16.81 -7.51
CA PRO A 28 -2.00 -18.11 -8.17
C PRO A 28 -0.74 -18.97 -7.94
N VAL A 29 0.35 -18.36 -7.48
CA VAL A 29 1.63 -19.06 -7.24
C VAL A 29 1.84 -19.35 -5.76
N THR A 30 1.64 -18.36 -4.89
CA THR A 30 1.93 -18.48 -3.46
C THR A 30 0.71 -18.81 -2.60
N ASN A 31 -0.49 -18.69 -3.15
CA ASN A 31 -1.75 -18.79 -2.41
C ASN A 31 -1.88 -17.76 -1.25
N LEU A 32 -1.04 -16.72 -1.24
CA LEU A 32 -1.15 -15.62 -0.27
C LEU A 32 -2.16 -14.59 -0.75
N LEU A 33 -2.77 -13.85 0.18
CA LEU A 33 -3.69 -12.77 -0.15
C LEU A 33 -3.00 -11.68 -0.97
N MET A 34 -3.71 -11.13 -1.94
CA MET A 34 -3.32 -9.98 -2.73
C MET A 34 -4.41 -8.90 -2.67
N PRO A 35 -4.05 -7.60 -2.67
CA PRO A 35 -2.66 -7.11 -2.61
C PRO A 35 -2.01 -7.35 -1.24
N ARG A 36 -0.67 -7.44 -1.21
CA ARG A 36 0.10 -7.55 0.03
C ARG A 36 1.40 -6.78 -0.05
N TYR A 37 1.90 -6.36 1.10
CA TYR A 37 3.14 -5.61 1.20
C TYR A 37 4.35 -6.50 1.52
N VAL A 38 5.47 -6.15 0.91
CA VAL A 38 6.81 -6.73 1.09
C VAL A 38 7.83 -5.61 1.12
N SER A 39 9.11 -5.91 1.34
CA SER A 39 10.19 -4.95 1.16
C SER A 39 11.19 -5.39 0.11
N LEU A 40 11.91 -4.43 -0.46
CA LEU A 40 13.03 -4.70 -1.34
C LEU A 40 14.20 -5.27 -0.53
N LYS A 41 14.63 -6.49 -0.83
CA LYS A 41 15.77 -7.15 -0.18
C LYS A 41 17.11 -6.65 -0.72
N ALA A 42 17.17 -6.41 -2.03
CA ALA A 42 18.35 -5.95 -2.73
C ALA A 42 18.53 -4.42 -2.56
N THR A 43 19.74 -3.93 -2.81
CA THR A 43 20.02 -2.49 -2.90
C THR A 43 19.51 -1.89 -4.20
N GLU A 44 19.37 -2.72 -5.24
CA GLU A 44 18.83 -2.34 -6.54
C GLU A 44 18.01 -3.48 -7.12
N ALA A 45 16.90 -3.18 -7.78
CA ALA A 45 16.08 -4.15 -8.50
C ALA A 45 15.44 -3.54 -9.75
N ASN A 46 15.57 -4.27 -10.85
CA ASN A 46 14.95 -3.93 -12.12
C ASN A 46 13.49 -4.40 -12.13
N ALA A 47 12.57 -3.47 -12.27
CA ALA A 47 11.16 -3.74 -12.53
C ALA A 47 10.90 -3.72 -14.04
N ARG A 48 10.41 -4.84 -14.55
CA ARG A 48 10.28 -5.09 -15.98
C ARG A 48 8.83 -5.00 -16.43
N ARG A 49 8.63 -4.79 -17.72
CA ARG A 49 7.30 -4.74 -18.34
C ARG A 49 6.54 -6.06 -18.24
N GLY A 50 7.24 -7.18 -18.19
CA GLY A 50 6.66 -8.51 -18.12
C GLY A 50 7.53 -9.48 -17.31
N PRO A 51 7.00 -10.68 -17.01
CA PRO A 51 7.60 -11.65 -16.10
C PRO A 51 8.69 -12.51 -16.76
N SER A 52 9.72 -11.88 -17.32
CA SER A 52 10.93 -12.56 -17.80
C SER A 52 12.11 -11.59 -17.93
N LEU A 53 13.31 -12.12 -18.01
CA LEU A 53 14.54 -11.34 -18.23
C LEU A 53 14.61 -10.66 -19.61
N SER A 54 13.87 -11.17 -20.60
CA SER A 54 13.81 -10.60 -21.95
C SER A 54 12.96 -9.33 -22.05
N HIS A 55 12.10 -9.09 -21.07
CA HIS A 55 11.29 -7.89 -21.05
C HIS A 55 12.11 -6.64 -20.69
N ARG A 56 11.77 -5.52 -21.33
CA ARG A 56 12.34 -4.22 -21.07
C ARG A 56 12.21 -3.84 -19.60
N ILE A 57 13.24 -3.18 -19.05
CA ILE A 57 13.23 -2.53 -17.75
C ILE A 57 12.46 -1.22 -17.89
N ASP A 58 11.38 -1.05 -17.15
CA ASP A 58 10.58 0.18 -17.13
C ASP A 58 10.90 1.04 -15.90
N TRP A 59 11.39 0.44 -14.79
CA TRP A 59 11.74 1.12 -13.57
C TRP A 59 12.90 0.45 -12.83
N ILE A 60 13.67 1.21 -12.05
CA ILE A 60 14.76 0.68 -11.23
C ILE A 60 14.59 1.18 -9.81
N PHE A 61 14.34 0.27 -8.88
CA PHE A 61 14.34 0.57 -7.44
C PHE A 61 15.76 0.53 -6.90
N LYS A 62 16.17 1.54 -6.10
CA LYS A 62 17.56 1.70 -5.62
C LYS A 62 17.70 1.76 -4.10
N LYS A 63 16.68 1.40 -3.33
CA LYS A 63 16.73 1.53 -1.88
C LYS A 63 16.31 0.23 -1.18
N LYS A 64 17.30 -0.44 -0.54
CA LYS A 64 17.03 -1.61 0.31
C LYS A 64 16.01 -1.25 1.39
N GLY A 65 15.10 -2.18 1.70
CA GLY A 65 14.03 -1.96 2.67
C GLY A 65 12.83 -1.18 2.13
N MET A 66 12.87 -0.67 0.89
CA MET A 66 11.75 0.04 0.29
C MET A 66 10.48 -0.82 0.32
N PRO A 67 9.36 -0.33 0.88
CA PRO A 67 8.10 -1.06 0.85
C PRO A 67 7.57 -1.14 -0.58
N LEU A 68 7.04 -2.30 -0.94
CA LEU A 68 6.43 -2.57 -2.24
C LEU A 68 5.13 -3.35 -2.04
N GLU A 69 4.13 -3.05 -2.84
CA GLU A 69 2.87 -3.79 -2.87
C GLU A 69 2.87 -4.81 -4.01
N ILE A 70 2.72 -6.09 -3.69
CA ILE A 70 2.51 -7.15 -4.69
C ILE A 70 1.02 -7.20 -5.03
N TYR A 71 0.69 -7.05 -6.31
CA TYR A 71 -0.68 -7.14 -6.84
C TYR A 71 -0.82 -8.12 -8.02
N GLY A 72 0.24 -8.90 -8.32
CA GLY A 72 0.21 -9.96 -9.31
C GLY A 72 1.36 -10.95 -9.13
N GLU A 73 1.14 -12.19 -9.57
CA GLU A 73 2.12 -13.26 -9.51
C GLU A 73 2.12 -14.05 -10.82
N TYR A 74 3.30 -14.42 -11.25
CA TYR A 74 3.52 -15.35 -12.36
C TYR A 74 4.85 -16.06 -12.16
N ASP A 75 4.84 -17.37 -11.98
CA ASP A 75 6.03 -18.19 -11.72
C ASP A 75 6.94 -17.53 -10.66
N ASN A 76 8.20 -17.25 -10.97
CA ASN A 76 9.16 -16.62 -10.08
C ASN A 76 9.06 -15.09 -10.04
N TRP A 77 8.04 -14.48 -10.67
CA TRP A 77 7.90 -13.06 -10.80
C TRP A 77 6.74 -12.53 -9.96
N ARG A 78 6.92 -11.32 -9.42
CA ARG A 78 5.89 -10.58 -8.67
C ARG A 78 5.70 -9.24 -9.34
N ARG A 79 4.46 -8.90 -9.64
CA ARG A 79 4.10 -7.58 -10.13
C ARG A 79 3.94 -6.66 -8.93
N VAL A 80 4.78 -5.63 -8.88
CA VAL A 80 4.87 -4.74 -7.72
C VAL A 80 4.68 -3.29 -8.13
N ARG A 81 4.28 -2.48 -7.13
CA ARG A 81 4.28 -1.01 -7.22
C ARG A 81 4.74 -0.40 -5.89
N ASP A 82 5.25 0.82 -5.96
CA ASP A 82 5.55 1.65 -4.80
C ASP A 82 4.37 2.58 -4.42
N ALA A 83 4.62 3.51 -3.49
CA ALA A 83 3.63 4.48 -3.02
C ALA A 83 3.14 5.44 -4.12
N GLU A 84 3.94 5.69 -5.14
CA GLU A 84 3.64 6.57 -6.27
C GLU A 84 3.02 5.81 -7.46
N GLY A 85 2.94 4.48 -7.36
CA GLY A 85 2.41 3.60 -8.41
C GLY A 85 3.46 3.17 -9.43
N ALA A 86 4.73 3.57 -9.29
CA ALA A 86 5.80 3.11 -10.14
C ALA A 86 6.16 1.65 -9.85
N GLY A 87 6.49 0.86 -10.87
CA GLY A 87 6.83 -0.54 -10.67
C GLY A 87 6.85 -1.39 -11.93
N GLY A 88 6.54 -2.65 -11.75
CA GLY A 88 6.59 -3.67 -12.79
C GLY A 88 6.84 -5.06 -12.21
N TRP A 89 7.38 -5.97 -13.03
CA TRP A 89 7.68 -7.32 -12.63
C TRP A 89 9.09 -7.44 -12.08
N ILE A 90 9.21 -7.93 -10.84
CA ILE A 90 10.48 -8.18 -10.14
C ILE A 90 10.57 -9.66 -9.81
N HIS A 91 11.77 -10.24 -9.92
CA HIS A 91 12.02 -11.62 -9.49
C HIS A 91 11.89 -11.71 -7.97
N TYR A 92 11.20 -12.75 -7.46
CA TYR A 92 10.85 -12.88 -6.05
C TYR A 92 12.06 -12.89 -5.11
N SER A 93 13.23 -13.38 -5.57
CA SER A 93 14.46 -13.45 -4.77
C SER A 93 15.00 -12.07 -4.34
N LEU A 94 14.57 -11.01 -5.02
CA LEU A 94 14.93 -9.62 -4.71
C LEU A 94 13.98 -8.97 -3.67
N LEU A 95 12.96 -9.71 -3.24
CA LEU A 95 11.95 -9.28 -2.28
C LEU A 95 12.12 -10.01 -0.94
N SER A 96 11.64 -9.39 0.12
CA SER A 96 11.65 -9.90 1.49
C SER A 96 10.26 -9.80 2.11
N GLY A 97 9.88 -10.81 2.91
CA GLY A 97 8.67 -10.76 3.73
C GLY A 97 8.79 -9.84 4.96
N VAL A 98 9.99 -9.34 5.27
CA VAL A 98 10.15 -8.29 6.29
C VAL A 98 9.38 -7.06 5.87
N ARG A 99 8.57 -6.55 6.77
CA ARG A 99 7.68 -5.42 6.48
C ARG A 99 8.36 -4.10 6.83
N SER A 100 8.21 -3.15 5.96
CA SER A 100 8.63 -1.78 6.12
C SER A 100 7.53 -0.81 5.71
N ILE A 101 7.70 0.44 6.04
CA ILE A 101 6.86 1.55 5.61
C ILE A 101 7.72 2.66 5.01
N VAL A 102 7.08 3.54 4.27
CA VAL A 102 7.64 4.83 3.86
C VAL A 102 6.73 5.95 4.37
N VAL A 103 7.31 7.01 4.90
CA VAL A 103 6.58 8.21 5.29
C VAL A 103 6.17 8.98 4.04
N THR A 104 4.86 9.27 3.92
CA THR A 104 4.26 9.96 2.76
C THR A 104 3.79 11.37 3.07
N SER A 105 3.67 11.74 4.34
CA SER A 105 3.44 13.13 4.75
C SER A 105 4.75 13.90 4.78
N SER A 106 4.70 15.21 4.51
CA SER A 106 5.90 16.08 4.52
C SER A 106 6.66 16.02 5.84
N MET A 107 5.93 15.84 6.96
CA MET A 107 6.49 15.69 8.30
C MET A 107 5.54 14.88 9.17
N ALA A 108 5.95 13.71 9.64
CA ALA A 108 5.19 12.85 10.52
C ALA A 108 5.72 12.90 11.96
N ASN A 109 4.82 12.87 12.94
CA ASN A 109 5.20 12.77 14.35
C ASN A 109 5.30 11.31 14.79
N LEU A 110 6.43 10.95 15.36
CA LEU A 110 6.64 9.68 16.04
C LEU A 110 6.28 9.83 17.53
N HIS A 111 5.24 9.13 17.97
CA HIS A 111 4.70 9.22 19.32
C HIS A 111 5.19 8.07 20.20
N ARG A 112 5.29 8.30 21.50
CA ARG A 112 5.66 7.27 22.49
C ARG A 112 4.60 6.16 22.62
N LYS A 113 3.32 6.48 22.38
CA LYS A 113 2.17 5.55 22.43
C LYS A 113 1.26 5.81 21.24
N SER A 114 0.43 4.84 20.89
CA SER A 114 -0.60 4.91 19.84
C SER A 114 -1.74 5.90 20.15
N ASN A 115 -1.40 7.13 20.49
CA ASN A 115 -2.31 8.18 20.95
C ASN A 115 -1.77 9.56 20.56
N LYS A 116 -2.63 10.40 19.97
CA LYS A 116 -2.27 11.76 19.54
C LYS A 116 -1.81 12.70 20.64
N ASN A 117 -2.22 12.44 21.89
CA ASN A 117 -1.84 13.24 23.06
C ASN A 117 -0.56 12.71 23.74
N SER A 118 0.01 11.62 23.23
CA SER A 118 1.28 11.07 23.71
C SER A 118 2.44 11.96 23.31
N MET A 119 3.50 11.92 24.12
CA MET A 119 4.74 12.63 23.83
C MET A 119 5.26 12.31 22.44
N VAL A 120 5.65 13.33 21.70
CA VAL A 120 6.34 13.21 20.40
C VAL A 120 7.83 12.99 20.71
N LEU A 121 8.34 11.85 20.24
CA LEU A 121 9.74 11.44 20.41
C LEU A 121 10.64 12.02 19.33
N ALA A 122 10.12 12.06 18.10
CA ALA A 122 10.84 12.57 16.92
C ALA A 122 9.84 13.06 15.87
N ARG A 123 10.34 13.84 14.92
CA ARG A 123 9.68 14.18 13.66
C ARG A 123 10.41 13.48 12.53
N ILE A 124 9.67 12.86 11.64
CA ILE A 124 10.22 12.06 10.54
C ILE A 124 9.78 12.69 9.23
N GLU A 125 10.75 12.92 8.37
CA GLU A 125 10.54 13.55 7.06
C GLU A 125 9.96 12.57 6.04
N GLU A 126 9.37 13.11 5.01
CA GLU A 126 8.89 12.37 3.85
C GLU A 126 9.98 11.49 3.23
N ASN A 127 9.59 10.36 2.64
CA ASN A 127 10.47 9.37 2.02
C ASN A 127 11.42 8.63 2.99
N TYR A 128 11.25 8.82 4.31
CA TYR A 128 11.96 8.00 5.28
C TYR A 128 11.37 6.58 5.29
N ILE A 129 12.23 5.57 5.24
CA ILE A 129 11.85 4.16 5.31
C ILE A 129 12.20 3.66 6.71
N ALA A 130 11.23 2.99 7.35
CA ALA A 130 11.37 2.40 8.67
C ALA A 130 10.86 0.96 8.69
N ASP A 131 11.39 0.15 9.59
CA ASP A 131 10.88 -1.20 9.81
C ASP A 131 9.54 -1.15 10.53
N LEU A 132 8.60 -2.00 10.08
CA LEU A 132 7.24 -2.04 10.59
C LEU A 132 7.10 -3.06 11.71
N GLY A 133 6.70 -2.59 12.88
CA GLY A 133 6.33 -3.38 14.04
C GLY A 133 4.85 -3.74 14.09
N LYS A 134 4.25 -3.59 15.27
CA LYS A 134 2.82 -3.84 15.51
C LYS A 134 1.96 -2.74 14.93
N CYS A 135 0.76 -3.11 14.46
CA CYS A 135 -0.26 -2.14 14.07
C CYS A 135 -1.53 -2.35 14.88
N VAL A 136 -2.11 -1.27 15.34
CA VAL A 136 -3.47 -1.18 15.89
C VAL A 136 -4.35 -0.39 14.91
N LYS A 137 -5.59 -0.10 15.26
CA LYS A 137 -6.58 0.50 14.36
C LYS A 137 -6.01 1.64 13.48
N ASP A 138 -5.47 2.70 14.10
CA ASP A 138 -5.07 3.92 13.39
C ASP A 138 -3.54 4.18 13.42
N TRP A 139 -2.78 3.31 14.09
CA TRP A 139 -1.38 3.52 14.39
C TRP A 139 -0.55 2.27 14.12
N CYS A 140 0.71 2.48 13.71
CA CYS A 140 1.71 1.42 13.66
C CYS A 140 2.94 1.81 14.46
N GLU A 141 3.53 0.83 15.12
CA GLU A 141 4.85 0.93 15.71
C GLU A 141 5.90 0.80 14.61
N ILE A 142 6.90 1.64 14.64
CA ILE A 142 8.01 1.60 13.68
C ILE A 142 9.34 1.71 14.42
N ASP A 143 10.35 1.07 13.85
CA ASP A 143 11.75 1.28 14.20
C ASP A 143 12.36 2.26 13.19
N ALA A 144 12.64 3.48 13.68
CA ALA A 144 13.31 4.53 12.92
C ALA A 144 14.80 4.65 13.28
N GLY A 145 15.41 3.56 13.72
CA GLY A 145 16.82 3.44 14.06
C GLY A 145 17.17 4.01 15.42
N LYS A 146 17.15 5.32 15.61
CA LYS A 146 17.43 5.95 16.92
C LYS A 146 16.22 5.93 17.87
N TYR A 147 15.03 5.87 17.32
CA TYR A 147 13.77 5.95 18.07
C TYR A 147 12.78 4.90 17.60
N ASP A 148 12.21 4.18 18.55
CA ASP A 148 11.05 3.31 18.33
C ASP A 148 9.82 4.05 18.82
N GLY A 149 8.72 3.95 18.08
CA GLY A 149 7.50 4.62 18.47
C GLY A 149 6.34 4.40 17.51
N TRP A 150 5.27 5.14 17.74
CA TRP A 150 4.01 5.01 17.05
C TRP A 150 3.78 6.15 16.07
N ILE A 151 3.48 5.81 14.83
CA ILE A 151 3.15 6.73 13.74
C ILE A 151 1.72 6.46 13.27
N LYS A 152 1.03 7.49 12.80
CA LYS A 152 -0.31 7.31 12.22
C LYS A 152 -0.23 6.62 10.87
N LYS A 153 -1.17 5.72 10.60
CA LYS A 153 -1.29 5.07 9.28
C LYS A 153 -1.55 6.07 8.16
N THR A 154 -2.18 7.21 8.45
CA THR A 154 -2.44 8.27 7.46
C THR A 154 -1.17 8.96 6.96
N ASP A 155 -0.07 8.84 7.69
CA ASP A 155 1.20 9.50 7.39
C ASP A 155 2.21 8.58 6.70
N ILE A 156 1.82 7.30 6.48
CA ILE A 156 2.70 6.25 5.96
C ILE A 156 2.03 5.43 4.86
N TRP A 157 2.87 4.80 4.05
CA TRP A 157 2.47 3.78 3.09
C TRP A 157 3.27 2.48 3.34
N GLY A 158 2.71 1.33 2.98
CA GLY A 158 3.30 0.01 3.22
C GLY A 158 2.48 -0.86 4.19
N VAL A 159 1.32 -0.37 4.61
CA VAL A 159 0.38 -1.05 5.51
C VAL A 159 -1.07 -0.81 5.02
N ALA A 160 -1.93 -1.82 5.10
CA ALA A 160 -3.34 -1.65 4.78
C ALA A 160 -4.05 -0.80 5.85
N PRO A 161 -5.03 0.05 5.48
CA PRO A 161 -5.71 0.93 6.44
C PRO A 161 -6.33 0.21 7.65
N ASN A 162 -6.88 -0.98 7.41
CA ASN A 162 -7.51 -1.82 8.43
C ASN A 162 -6.60 -2.93 8.98
N GLU A 163 -5.33 -2.96 8.60
CA GLU A 163 -4.38 -3.98 9.06
C GLU A 163 -4.14 -3.85 10.57
N VAL A 164 -4.32 -4.96 11.28
CA VAL A 164 -3.94 -5.12 12.69
C VAL A 164 -2.99 -6.30 12.75
N ARG A 165 -1.85 -6.13 13.41
CA ARG A 165 -0.81 -7.16 13.50
C ARG A 165 -0.03 -7.05 14.81
#